data_ad791413fa0b9ef8d46d3ca8f34968b4
#
_entry.id   ad791413fa0b9ef8d46d3ca8f34968b4
#
_cell.length_a   1.000
_cell.length_b   1.000
_cell.length_c   1.000
_cell.angle_alpha   90.00
_cell.angle_beta   90.00
_cell.angle_gamma   90.00
#
_symmetry.space_group_name_H-M   'P 1'
#
loop_
_entity.id
_entity.type
_entity.pdbx_description
1 polymer ?
#
loop_
_entity_poly.entity_id
_entity_poly.type
_entity_poly.pdbx_seq_one_letter_code
_entity_poly.pdbx_strand_id
1 'polypeptide(L)'
;MKMIENEMNVTVHLEIIKASEIEPKEVKWLWYPYIPFDKVTLLQGDPGNGKSKLMLSIAALLSNGEPLPFTDEEETEPMTIIYQTTEDDADDTIVPRFNSAGGNGENLIFIKEDEKSLSFGDNRIAEAIEKYHAR
;
A
#
# COMPACT_ATOMS: atom_id res chain seq x y z
N MET A 1 -5.65 -42.55 -11.67
CA MET A 1 -4.89 -41.58 -10.84
C MET A 1 -3.45 -41.46 -11.25
N LYS A 2 -2.70 -42.56 -11.28
CA LYS A 2 -1.30 -42.53 -11.75
C LYS A 2 -1.12 -42.12 -13.21
N MET A 3 -2.10 -42.40 -14.06
CA MET A 3 -2.06 -42.05 -15.47
C MET A 3 -2.10 -40.56 -15.72
N ILE A 4 -2.80 -39.81 -14.91
CA ILE A 4 -2.93 -38.35 -15.05
C ILE A 4 -1.57 -37.67 -14.76
N GLU A 5 -0.87 -38.12 -13.75
CA GLU A 5 0.45 -37.61 -13.40
C GLU A 5 1.48 -37.89 -14.52
N ASN A 6 1.42 -39.07 -15.12
CA ASN A 6 2.32 -39.46 -16.20
C ASN A 6 2.00 -38.70 -17.50
N GLU A 7 0.73 -38.51 -17.83
CA GLU A 7 0.31 -37.82 -19.05
C GLU A 7 0.65 -36.33 -19.03
N MET A 8 0.54 -35.69 -17.88
CA MET A 8 0.81 -34.25 -17.72
C MET A 8 2.30 -33.95 -17.49
N ASN A 9 3.11 -34.94 -17.24
CA ASN A 9 4.51 -34.80 -16.88
C ASN A 9 4.74 -33.74 -15.79
N VAL A 10 3.77 -33.59 -14.88
CA VAL A 10 3.77 -32.67 -13.76
C VAL A 10 3.60 -33.47 -12.49
N THR A 11 4.52 -33.27 -11.58
CA THR A 11 4.40 -33.86 -10.24
C THR A 11 3.57 -32.94 -9.36
N VAL A 12 2.37 -33.36 -9.03
CA VAL A 12 1.50 -32.62 -8.10
C VAL A 12 1.66 -33.26 -6.72
N HIS A 13 2.14 -32.47 -5.78
CA HIS A 13 2.27 -32.89 -4.37
C HIS A 13 1.12 -32.28 -3.57
N LEU A 14 0.36 -33.13 -2.88
CA LEU A 14 -0.59 -32.68 -1.89
C LEU A 14 0.18 -32.34 -0.60
N GLU A 15 0.27 -31.06 -0.31
CA GLU A 15 0.86 -30.59 0.95
C GLU A 15 -0.26 -30.20 1.91
N ILE A 16 -0.23 -30.78 3.10
CA ILE A 16 -1.18 -30.47 4.16
C ILE A 16 -0.40 -30.06 5.38
N ILE A 17 -0.72 -28.88 5.89
CA ILE A 17 -0.13 -28.34 7.10
C ILE A 17 -1.27 -28.14 8.11
N LYS A 18 -1.10 -28.64 9.32
CA LYS A 18 -2.05 -28.42 10.40
C LYS A 18 -1.83 -27.02 11.00
N ALA A 19 -2.90 -26.39 11.43
CA ALA A 19 -2.82 -25.09 12.09
C ALA A 19 -1.87 -25.11 13.31
N SER A 20 -1.80 -26.23 14.02
CA SER A 20 -0.89 -26.41 15.15
C SER A 20 0.59 -26.41 14.80
N GLU A 21 0.92 -26.62 13.53
CA GLU A 21 2.30 -26.61 13.02
C GLU A 21 2.75 -25.22 12.54
N ILE A 22 1.81 -24.28 12.48
CA ILE A 22 2.06 -22.90 12.04
C ILE A 22 2.36 -22.04 13.26
N GLU A 23 3.54 -21.45 13.29
CA GLU A 23 3.88 -20.46 14.31
C GLU A 23 3.14 -19.13 14.03
N PRO A 24 2.35 -18.65 15.00
CA PRO A 24 1.74 -17.32 14.87
C PRO A 24 2.82 -16.25 14.80
N LYS A 25 2.65 -15.32 13.87
CA LYS A 25 3.51 -14.14 13.76
C LYS A 25 2.75 -12.91 14.22
N GLU A 26 3.46 -12.02 14.89
CA GLU A 26 2.93 -10.72 15.26
C GLU A 26 2.72 -9.86 14.00
N VAL A 27 1.55 -9.26 13.89
CA VAL A 27 1.24 -8.31 12.81
C VAL A 27 1.77 -6.94 13.20
N LYS A 28 2.58 -6.35 12.34
CA LYS A 28 3.01 -4.96 12.48
C LYS A 28 2.00 -4.04 11.81
N TRP A 29 1.70 -2.93 12.43
CA TRP A 29 0.68 -2.00 12.00
C TRP A 29 1.26 -0.65 11.60
N LEU A 30 0.85 -0.18 10.43
CA LEU A 30 1.01 1.22 10.05
C LEU A 30 0.00 2.09 10.81
N TRP A 31 -1.23 1.62 10.90
CA TRP A 31 -2.32 2.28 11.61
C TRP A 31 -3.26 1.25 12.25
N TYR A 32 -3.06 0.99 13.49
CA TYR A 32 -3.87 0.00 14.23
C TYR A 32 -5.28 0.54 14.52
N PRO A 33 -6.34 -0.22 14.32
CA PRO A 33 -6.39 -1.59 13.76
C PRO A 33 -6.74 -1.62 12.26
N TYR A 34 -6.47 -0.57 11.50
CA TYR A 34 -7.00 -0.36 10.16
C TYR A 34 -6.04 -0.79 9.05
N ILE A 35 -4.78 -0.45 9.16
CA ILE A 35 -3.80 -0.67 8.07
C ILE A 35 -2.58 -1.41 8.61
N PRO A 36 -2.47 -2.71 8.34
CA PRO A 36 -1.25 -3.46 8.66
C PRO A 36 -0.15 -3.19 7.63
N PHE A 37 1.10 -3.36 8.04
CA PHE A 37 2.22 -3.42 7.10
C PHE A 37 2.19 -4.72 6.29
N ASP A 38 2.78 -4.70 5.11
CA ASP A 38 2.99 -5.86 4.23
C ASP A 38 1.69 -6.56 3.79
N LYS A 39 0.57 -5.87 3.83
CA LYS A 39 -0.74 -6.37 3.40
C LYS A 39 -1.49 -5.32 2.61
N VAL A 40 -2.41 -5.77 1.78
CA VAL A 40 -3.32 -4.89 1.05
C VAL A 40 -4.51 -4.55 1.94
N THR A 41 -4.80 -3.27 2.05
CA THR A 41 -6.02 -2.77 2.71
C THR A 41 -6.94 -2.18 1.65
N LEU A 42 -8.22 -2.51 1.72
CA LEU A 42 -9.24 -2.00 0.81
C LEU A 42 -10.13 -1.00 1.53
N LEU A 43 -10.17 0.24 1.04
CA LEU A 43 -11.09 1.27 1.52
C LEU A 43 -12.23 1.43 0.50
N GLN A 44 -13.44 1.17 0.94
CA GLN A 44 -14.63 1.27 0.11
C GLN A 44 -15.60 2.33 0.62
N GLY A 45 -16.35 2.91 -0.28
CA GLY A 45 -17.40 3.87 0.01
C GLY A 45 -17.93 4.49 -1.28
N ASP A 46 -19.08 5.13 -1.20
CA ASP A 46 -19.67 5.78 -2.35
C ASP A 46 -18.85 7.01 -2.79
N PRO A 47 -18.95 7.42 -4.06
CA PRO A 47 -18.35 8.65 -4.53
C PRO A 47 -18.79 9.86 -3.67
N GLY A 48 -17.85 10.72 -3.33
CA GLY A 48 -18.11 11.90 -2.50
C GLY A 48 -18.06 11.66 -0.99
N ASN A 49 -17.78 10.46 -0.51
CA ASN A 49 -17.66 10.16 0.92
C ASN A 49 -16.30 10.53 1.54
N GLY A 50 -15.44 11.19 0.79
CA GLY A 50 -14.18 11.71 1.31
C GLY A 50 -13.04 10.69 1.41
N LYS A 51 -13.09 9.58 0.66
CA LYS A 51 -12.03 8.55 0.66
C LYS A 51 -10.66 9.12 0.31
N SER A 52 -10.57 9.84 -0.80
CA SER A 52 -9.32 10.46 -1.25
C SER A 52 -8.82 11.52 -0.27
N LYS A 53 -9.72 12.30 0.30
CA LYS A 53 -9.39 13.30 1.32
C LYS A 53 -8.82 12.66 2.58
N LEU A 54 -9.41 11.56 3.02
CA LEU A 54 -8.91 10.78 4.15
C LEU A 54 -7.52 10.23 3.87
N MET A 55 -7.33 9.61 2.73
CA MET A 55 -6.04 9.01 2.37
C MET A 55 -4.93 10.06 2.20
N LEU A 56 -5.25 11.21 1.64
CA LEU A 56 -4.28 12.31 1.53
C LEU A 56 -3.95 12.93 2.90
N SER A 57 -4.90 13.00 3.79
CA SER A 57 -4.65 13.45 5.18
C SER A 57 -3.73 12.48 5.93
N ILE A 58 -3.95 11.18 5.77
CA ILE A 58 -3.06 10.15 6.34
C ILE A 58 -1.68 10.23 5.71
N ALA A 59 -1.59 10.34 4.40
CA ALA A 59 -0.32 10.49 3.70
C ALA A 59 0.45 11.74 4.17
N ALA A 60 -0.25 12.85 4.41
CA ALA A 60 0.36 14.06 4.93
C ALA A 60 0.99 13.84 6.32
N LEU A 61 0.28 13.18 7.23
CA LEU A 61 0.81 12.83 8.55
C LEU A 61 2.05 11.92 8.44
N LEU A 62 1.95 10.87 7.66
CA LEU A 62 3.06 9.93 7.45
C LEU A 62 4.28 10.61 6.82
N SER A 63 4.08 11.53 5.91
CA SER A 63 5.15 12.25 5.23
C SER A 63 5.98 13.12 6.18
N ASN A 64 5.42 13.52 7.30
CA ASN A 64 6.08 14.29 8.36
C ASN A 64 6.48 13.47 9.59
N GLY A 65 6.15 12.19 9.62
CA GLY A 65 6.36 11.35 10.80
C GLY A 65 5.45 11.70 11.97
N GLU A 66 4.32 12.35 11.70
CA GLU A 66 3.31 12.69 12.70
C GLU A 66 2.45 11.46 13.05
N PRO A 67 1.99 11.35 14.31
CA PRO A 67 1.14 10.24 14.71
C PRO A 67 -0.21 10.26 13.97
N LEU A 68 -0.71 9.09 13.64
CA LEU A 68 -2.02 8.92 13.03
C LEU A 68 -3.13 9.09 14.08
N PRO A 69 -4.36 9.43 13.64
CA PRO A 69 -5.48 9.61 14.58
C PRO A 69 -5.77 8.34 15.38
N PHE A 70 -6.22 8.52 16.61
CA PHE A 70 -6.64 7.44 17.52
C PHE A 70 -5.52 6.44 17.87
N THR A 71 -4.28 6.87 17.83
CA THR A 71 -3.13 6.08 18.27
C THR A 71 -2.50 6.71 19.50
N ASP A 72 -1.91 5.88 20.35
CA ASP A 72 -1.10 6.32 21.49
C ASP A 72 0.38 6.47 21.11
N GLU A 73 0.69 6.36 19.84
CA GLU A 73 2.06 6.47 19.33
C GLU A 73 2.53 7.93 19.31
N GLU A 74 3.77 8.11 19.63
CA GLU A 74 4.45 9.38 19.47
C GLU A 74 4.90 9.59 18.01
N GLU A 75 5.58 10.69 17.74
CA GLU A 75 6.15 10.95 16.44
C GLU A 75 7.05 9.79 15.98
N THR A 76 6.95 9.45 14.72
CA THR A 76 7.77 8.44 14.05
C THR A 76 8.68 9.08 13.01
N GLU A 77 9.47 8.27 12.32
CA GLU A 77 10.24 8.79 11.20
C GLU A 77 9.33 9.10 10.00
N PRO A 78 9.58 10.22 9.29
CA PRO A 78 8.88 10.49 8.04
C PRO A 78 8.97 9.33 7.06
N MET A 79 7.88 9.05 6.38
CA MET A 79 7.78 7.98 5.37
C MET A 79 7.57 8.55 3.99
N THR A 80 8.15 7.90 2.99
CA THR A 80 7.85 8.19 1.59
C THR A 80 6.64 7.37 1.16
N ILE A 81 5.67 8.03 0.55
CA ILE A 81 4.43 7.45 0.07
C ILE A 81 4.40 7.50 -1.45
N ILE A 82 4.06 6.38 -2.06
CA ILE A 82 3.72 6.32 -3.49
C ILE A 82 2.21 6.48 -3.62
N TYR A 83 1.80 7.51 -4.30
CA TYR A 83 0.38 7.80 -4.57
C TYR A 83 0.10 7.68 -6.06
N GLN A 84 -0.87 6.86 -6.41
CA GLN A 84 -1.31 6.71 -7.80
C GLN A 84 -2.81 6.86 -7.90
N THR A 85 -3.25 7.56 -8.93
CA THR A 85 -4.67 7.75 -9.24
C THR A 85 -4.85 7.88 -10.74
N THR A 86 -5.99 7.43 -11.24
CA THR A 86 -6.42 7.63 -12.62
C THR A 86 -7.59 8.60 -12.73
N GLU A 87 -8.12 9.05 -11.58
CA GLU A 87 -9.33 9.87 -11.51
C GLU A 87 -9.02 11.36 -11.40
N ASP A 88 -7.97 11.72 -10.66
CA ASP A 88 -7.64 13.10 -10.35
C ASP A 88 -6.23 13.46 -10.86
N ASP A 89 -6.08 14.68 -11.31
CA ASP A 89 -4.78 15.20 -11.72
C ASP A 89 -3.92 15.59 -10.49
N ALA A 90 -2.64 15.28 -10.59
CA ALA A 90 -1.71 15.52 -9.50
C ALA A 90 -1.52 17.02 -9.22
N ASP A 91 -1.46 17.84 -10.27
CA ASP A 91 -1.13 19.26 -10.17
C ASP A 91 -2.28 20.14 -9.67
N ASP A 92 -3.51 19.83 -10.05
CA ASP A 92 -4.66 20.67 -9.70
C ASP A 92 -5.52 20.14 -8.53
N THR A 93 -5.42 18.87 -8.22
CA THR A 93 -6.25 18.22 -7.20
C THR A 93 -5.43 17.59 -6.08
N ILE A 94 -4.53 16.67 -6.38
CA ILE A 94 -3.86 15.85 -5.37
C ILE A 94 -2.84 16.65 -4.57
N VAL A 95 -1.90 17.32 -5.25
CA VAL A 95 -0.85 18.09 -4.57
C VAL A 95 -1.43 19.27 -3.78
N PRO A 96 -2.38 20.06 -4.29
CA PRO A 96 -3.01 21.10 -3.49
C PRO A 96 -3.70 20.59 -2.23
N ARG A 97 -4.42 19.48 -2.30
CA ARG A 97 -5.07 18.86 -1.13
C ARG A 97 -4.06 18.34 -0.12
N PHE A 98 -3.00 17.70 -0.61
CA PHE A 98 -1.93 17.20 0.23
C PHE A 98 -1.22 18.34 0.96
N ASN A 99 -0.90 19.41 0.26
CA ASN A 99 -0.29 20.60 0.85
C ASN A 99 -1.19 21.27 1.88
N SER A 100 -2.50 21.36 1.58
CA SER A 100 -3.49 21.91 2.52
C SER A 100 -3.61 21.08 3.80
N ALA A 101 -3.35 19.78 3.71
CA ALA A 101 -3.30 18.89 4.87
C ALA A 101 -1.96 18.96 5.65
N GLY A 102 -1.03 19.79 5.21
CA GLY A 102 0.26 19.97 5.86
C GLY A 102 1.34 18.96 5.44
N GLY A 103 1.14 18.27 4.32
CA GLY A 103 2.06 17.24 3.85
C GLY A 103 3.42 17.77 3.39
N ASN A 104 4.43 16.91 3.49
CA ASN A 104 5.77 17.18 2.97
C ASN A 104 5.90 16.59 1.57
N GLY A 105 5.97 17.45 0.56
CA GLY A 105 6.04 17.06 -0.86
C GLY A 105 7.29 16.28 -1.26
N GLU A 106 8.35 16.31 -0.47
CA GLU A 106 9.53 15.48 -0.68
C GLU A 106 9.26 13.98 -0.44
N ASN A 107 8.23 13.68 0.33
CA ASN A 107 7.86 12.32 0.72
C ASN A 107 6.59 11.80 0.06
N LEU A 108 6.04 12.51 -0.90
CA LEU A 108 4.95 12.04 -1.75
C LEU A 108 5.43 11.95 -3.18
N ILE A 109 5.42 10.75 -3.74
CA ILE A 109 5.91 10.52 -5.09
C ILE A 109 4.83 9.89 -5.96
N PHE A 110 4.90 10.18 -7.24
CA PHE A 110 4.06 9.62 -8.29
C PHE A 110 4.93 8.89 -9.29
N ILE A 111 4.47 7.75 -9.77
CA ILE A 111 5.10 7.07 -10.89
C ILE A 111 4.44 7.59 -12.16
N LYS A 112 5.24 8.18 -13.05
CA LYS A 112 4.72 8.63 -14.34
C LYS A 112 4.32 7.44 -15.19
N GLU A 113 3.09 7.47 -15.63
CA GLU A 113 2.59 6.53 -16.63
C GLU A 113 2.92 7.08 -18.02
N ASP A 114 3.55 6.25 -18.82
CA ASP A 114 3.76 6.51 -20.23
C ASP A 114 2.66 5.83 -21.07
N GLU A 115 3.00 5.05 -22.09
CA GLU A 115 2.02 4.36 -22.93
C GLU A 115 1.32 3.17 -22.24
N LYS A 116 1.82 2.73 -21.09
CA LYS A 116 1.27 1.62 -20.32
C LYS A 116 0.76 2.07 -18.97
N SER A 117 -0.52 1.79 -18.72
CA SER A 117 -1.10 1.98 -17.40
C SER A 117 -0.41 1.14 -16.33
N LEU A 118 -0.30 1.68 -15.14
CA LEU A 118 0.28 0.99 -14.00
C LEU A 118 -0.69 -0.07 -13.46
N SER A 119 -0.18 -1.26 -13.17
CA SER A 119 -0.91 -2.32 -12.48
C SER A 119 -0.18 -2.74 -11.20
N PHE A 120 -0.86 -3.46 -10.31
CA PHE A 120 -0.26 -3.92 -9.05
C PHE A 120 0.99 -4.78 -9.22
N GLY A 121 1.11 -5.51 -10.30
CA GLY A 121 2.27 -6.36 -10.59
C GLY A 121 3.36 -5.65 -11.40
N ASP A 122 3.28 -4.35 -11.59
CA ASP A 122 4.21 -3.59 -12.42
C ASP A 122 5.56 -3.43 -11.70
N ASN A 123 6.64 -3.72 -12.41
CA ASN A 123 8.01 -3.59 -11.88
C ASN A 123 8.37 -2.15 -11.49
N ARG A 124 7.73 -1.15 -12.11
CA ARG A 124 7.95 0.27 -11.78
C ARG A 124 7.59 0.58 -10.33
N ILE A 125 6.57 -0.09 -9.79
CA ILE A 125 6.18 0.05 -8.38
C ILE A 125 7.29 -0.50 -7.49
N ALA A 126 7.77 -1.70 -7.77
CA ALA A 126 8.86 -2.33 -7.00
C ALA A 126 10.14 -1.47 -7.05
N GLU A 127 10.51 -0.97 -8.22
CA GLU A 127 11.67 -0.10 -8.39
C GLU A 127 11.52 1.21 -7.60
N ALA A 128 10.34 1.81 -7.59
CA ALA A 128 10.08 3.02 -6.83
C ALA A 128 10.15 2.78 -5.32
N ILE A 129 9.61 1.67 -4.84
CA ILE A 129 9.70 1.29 -3.43
C ILE A 129 11.15 1.13 -3.00
N GLU A 130 11.95 0.43 -3.79
CA GLU A 130 13.36 0.19 -3.50
C GLU A 130 14.17 1.48 -3.53
N LYS A 131 14.00 2.29 -4.58
CA LYS A 131 14.75 3.54 -4.78
C LYS A 131 14.48 4.60 -3.70
N TYR A 132 13.24 4.75 -3.28
CA TYR A 132 12.82 5.79 -2.33
C TYR A 132 12.53 5.24 -0.94
N HIS A 133 12.77 3.96 -0.69
CA HIS A 133 12.44 3.29 0.58
C HIS A 133 10.99 3.53 1.02
N ALA A 134 10.07 3.58 0.05
CA ALA A 134 8.64 3.75 0.31
C ALA A 134 8.07 2.56 1.07
N ARG A 135 7.05 2.82 1.88
CA ARG A 135 6.39 1.80 2.69
C ARG A 135 4.90 1.73 2.43
#